data_54a34b3b5d1a3e77cd7247f893104349
#
_entry.id   54a34b3b5d1a3e77cd7247f893104349
#
_cell.length_a   1.000
_cell.length_b   1.000
_cell.length_c   1.000
_cell.angle_alpha   90.00
_cell.angle_beta   90.00
_cell.angle_gamma   90.00
#
_symmetry.space_group_name_H-M   'P 1'
#
loop_
_entity.id
_entity.type
_entity.pdbx_description
1 polymer ?
#
loop_
_entity_poly.entity_id
_entity_poly.type
_entity_poly.pdbx_seq_one_letter_code
_entity_poly.pdbx_strand_id
1 'polypeptide(L)'
;PYTRNSRRKDKSYIKTVPYSKIVKFDAGVRKDYEQGKYGYEISLASEQAVQVRDNALEACRMLLTKQMDEGAPGQYFLMVKVHPHHLLRENKSAAAVAGADRISTGMTQSFGVVVGRAAMVKPGQQMFSVACATEKGAQVAKAAMIMIKSKVPCKTRVVFEKTQ
;
A
#
# COMPACT_ATOMS: atom_id res chain seq x y z
N PRO A 1 1.47 -17.27 -3.17
CA PRO A 1 2.21 -16.03 -3.44
C PRO A 1 1.39 -14.81 -2.99
N TYR A 2 2.06 -13.85 -2.39
CA TYR A 2 1.43 -12.66 -1.78
C TYR A 2 0.96 -11.62 -2.80
N THR A 3 1.41 -11.69 -4.04
CA THR A 3 1.05 -10.77 -5.11
C THR A 3 -0.12 -11.25 -5.97
N ARG A 4 -0.46 -12.53 -5.89
CA ARG A 4 -1.53 -13.13 -6.69
C ARG A 4 -2.90 -12.85 -6.11
N ASN A 5 -3.84 -12.41 -6.94
CA ASN A 5 -5.22 -12.19 -6.54
C ASN A 5 -5.91 -13.51 -6.19
N SER A 6 -6.64 -13.51 -5.06
CA SER A 6 -7.49 -14.64 -4.69
C SER A 6 -8.71 -14.72 -5.60
N ARG A 7 -9.09 -15.93 -6.01
CA ARG A 7 -10.33 -16.17 -6.76
C ARG A 7 -11.59 -16.10 -5.88
N ARG A 8 -11.42 -16.33 -4.57
CA ARG A 8 -12.52 -16.36 -3.58
C ARG A 8 -12.34 -15.25 -2.56
N LYS A 9 -12.57 -14.02 -2.97
CA LYS A 9 -12.40 -12.83 -2.13
C LYS A 9 -13.34 -12.82 -0.92
N ASP A 10 -14.58 -13.23 -1.13
CA ASP A 10 -15.63 -13.36 -0.13
C ASP A 10 -15.30 -14.34 1.00
N LYS A 11 -14.51 -15.36 0.71
CA LYS A 11 -14.08 -16.38 1.69
C LYS A 11 -12.78 -16.05 2.43
N SER A 12 -12.22 -14.88 2.23
CA SER A 12 -11.01 -14.43 2.93
C SER A 12 -11.28 -13.88 4.32
N TYR A 13 -12.53 -13.66 4.67
CA TYR A 13 -12.92 -13.11 5.97
C TYR A 13 -12.98 -14.18 7.04
N ILE A 14 -12.54 -13.83 8.25
CA ILE A 14 -12.59 -14.68 9.42
C ILE A 14 -13.19 -13.90 10.59
N LYS A 15 -13.66 -14.64 11.63
CA LYS A 15 -14.30 -14.04 12.81
C LYS A 15 -13.37 -13.07 13.55
N THR A 16 -12.11 -13.43 13.72
CA THR A 16 -11.10 -12.58 14.37
C THR A 16 -10.12 -12.07 13.33
N VAL A 17 -10.19 -10.78 13.03
CA VAL A 17 -9.33 -10.13 12.04
C VAL A 17 -7.99 -9.79 12.67
N PRO A 18 -6.85 -10.18 12.06
CA PRO A 18 -5.53 -9.86 12.58
C PRO A 18 -5.27 -8.34 12.51
N TYR A 19 -4.37 -7.89 13.36
CA TYR A 19 -3.92 -6.51 13.39
C TYR A 19 -3.33 -6.06 12.02
N SER A 20 -3.64 -4.84 11.59
CA SER A 20 -3.07 -4.23 10.39
C SER A 20 -1.75 -3.52 10.73
N LYS A 21 -0.74 -3.71 9.88
CA LYS A 21 0.56 -3.03 10.05
C LYS A 21 0.56 -1.58 9.58
N ILE A 22 -0.47 -1.14 8.84
CA ILE A 22 -0.62 0.29 8.51
C ILE A 22 -1.13 1.02 9.74
N VAL A 23 -0.33 1.97 10.22
CA VAL A 23 -0.64 2.75 11.42
C VAL A 23 -1.54 3.93 11.09
N LYS A 24 -1.27 4.63 9.99
CA LYS A 24 -2.02 5.81 9.53
C LYS A 24 -2.22 5.76 8.02
N PHE A 25 -3.37 6.24 7.55
CA PHE A 25 -3.66 6.37 6.12
C PHE A 25 -3.37 7.76 5.60
N ASP A 26 -3.36 8.76 6.48
CA ASP A 26 -3.14 10.15 6.16
C ASP A 26 -1.94 10.69 6.94
N ALA A 27 -1.16 11.58 6.31
CA ALA A 27 -0.08 12.33 6.95
C ALA A 27 0.00 13.74 6.35
N GLY A 28 0.38 14.72 7.17
CA GLY A 28 0.44 16.13 6.78
C GLY A 28 -0.81 16.92 7.15
N VAL A 29 -1.05 18.06 6.46
CA VAL A 29 -2.09 19.02 6.83
C VAL A 29 -3.38 18.78 6.01
N ARG A 30 -4.30 18.02 6.58
CA ARG A 30 -5.58 17.67 5.95
C ARG A 30 -6.48 18.88 5.70
N LYS A 31 -6.52 19.85 6.64
CA LYS A 31 -7.35 21.05 6.52
C LYS A 31 -7.05 21.86 5.26
N ASP A 32 -5.77 22.01 4.93
CA ASP A 32 -5.35 22.77 3.75
C ASP A 32 -5.68 22.04 2.45
N TYR A 33 -5.67 20.71 2.49
CA TYR A 33 -6.15 19.88 1.37
C TYR A 33 -7.64 20.07 1.12
N GLU A 34 -8.47 20.01 2.17
CA GLU A 34 -9.92 20.20 2.09
C GLU A 34 -10.30 21.63 1.64
N GLN A 35 -9.44 22.61 1.92
CA GLN A 35 -9.60 24.01 1.47
C GLN A 35 -9.09 24.26 0.03
N GLY A 36 -8.55 23.24 -0.63
CA GLY A 36 -8.04 23.35 -2.01
C GLY A 36 -6.77 24.19 -2.15
N LYS A 37 -5.98 24.35 -1.08
CA LYS A 37 -4.75 25.16 -1.11
C LYS A 37 -3.59 24.51 -1.85
N TYR A 38 -3.67 23.19 -2.13
CA TYR A 38 -2.62 22.46 -2.81
C TYR A 38 -2.84 22.47 -4.32
N GLY A 39 -1.90 23.08 -5.05
CA GLY A 39 -1.96 23.23 -6.50
C GLY A 39 -1.38 22.04 -7.28
N TYR A 40 -0.76 21.07 -6.62
CA TYR A 40 -0.09 19.94 -7.26
C TYR A 40 -0.50 18.63 -6.57
N GLU A 41 -0.94 17.65 -7.35
CA GLU A 41 -1.19 16.30 -6.86
C GLU A 41 -0.34 15.30 -7.65
N ILE A 42 0.42 14.49 -6.92
CA ILE A 42 1.26 13.43 -7.45
C ILE A 42 0.75 12.10 -6.92
N SER A 43 0.38 11.20 -7.81
CA SER A 43 -0.13 9.89 -7.44
C SER A 43 0.66 8.74 -8.03
N LEU A 44 0.68 7.61 -7.32
CA LEU A 44 1.25 6.35 -7.78
C LEU A 44 0.12 5.38 -8.11
N ALA A 45 -0.05 5.06 -9.38
CA ALA A 45 -1.05 4.12 -9.87
C ALA A 45 -0.42 2.78 -10.25
N SER A 46 -1.14 1.68 -9.96
CA SER A 46 -0.74 0.33 -10.39
C SER A 46 -1.14 0.11 -11.84
N GLU A 47 -0.25 -0.53 -12.62
CA GLU A 47 -0.56 -0.97 -13.98
C GLU A 47 -1.12 -2.40 -14.03
N GLN A 48 -1.04 -3.13 -12.92
CA GLN A 48 -1.41 -4.54 -12.85
C GLN A 48 -2.39 -4.83 -11.70
N ALA A 49 -3.17 -5.90 -11.85
CA ALA A 49 -4.00 -6.43 -10.78
C ALA A 49 -3.14 -7.27 -9.83
N VAL A 50 -2.92 -6.78 -8.60
CA VAL A 50 -2.04 -7.43 -7.61
C VAL A 50 -2.60 -7.33 -6.20
N GLN A 51 -2.06 -8.17 -5.30
CA GLN A 51 -2.21 -8.01 -3.87
C GLN A 51 -0.96 -7.33 -3.31
N VAL A 52 -1.15 -6.23 -2.60
CA VAL A 52 -0.07 -5.52 -1.92
C VAL A 52 -0.24 -5.73 -0.42
N ARG A 53 0.78 -6.28 0.23
CA ARG A 53 0.75 -6.54 1.67
C ARG A 53 0.74 -5.23 2.46
N ASP A 54 0.13 -5.29 3.64
CA ASP A 54 0.07 -4.18 4.58
C ASP A 54 1.45 -3.68 5.02
N ASN A 55 2.43 -4.58 5.21
CA ASN A 55 3.80 -4.19 5.53
C ASN A 55 4.50 -3.42 4.39
N ALA A 56 4.23 -3.77 3.13
CA ALA A 56 4.76 -3.03 1.98
C ALA A 56 4.14 -1.64 1.88
N LEU A 57 2.83 -1.53 2.10
CA LEU A 57 2.13 -0.24 2.13
C LEU A 57 2.67 0.67 3.25
N GLU A 58 2.90 0.11 4.45
CA GLU A 58 3.47 0.86 5.57
C GLU A 58 4.90 1.32 5.29
N ALA A 59 5.75 0.46 4.72
CA ALA A 59 7.12 0.82 4.34
C ALA A 59 7.14 1.96 3.31
N CYS A 60 6.22 1.94 2.34
CA CYS A 60 6.06 3.04 1.37
C CYS A 60 5.61 4.33 2.05
N ARG A 61 4.59 4.25 2.92
CA ARG A 61 4.08 5.40 3.68
C ARG A 61 5.18 6.05 4.51
N MET A 62 5.93 5.26 5.27
CA MET A 62 7.02 5.76 6.12
C MET A 62 8.09 6.48 5.29
N LEU A 63 8.49 5.89 4.16
CA LEU A 63 9.49 6.50 3.30
C LEU A 63 8.97 7.81 2.69
N LEU A 64 7.73 7.82 2.19
CA LEU A 64 7.09 9.03 1.66
C LEU A 64 7.02 10.14 2.73
N THR A 65 6.54 9.81 3.93
CA THR A 65 6.45 10.78 5.03
C THR A 65 7.82 11.36 5.36
N LYS A 66 8.85 10.50 5.49
CA LYS A 66 10.22 10.95 5.76
C LYS A 66 10.73 11.93 4.70
N GLN A 67 10.60 11.58 3.42
CA GLN A 67 11.07 12.44 2.32
C GLN A 67 10.31 13.77 2.23
N MET A 68 9.00 13.74 2.52
CA MET A 68 8.19 14.96 2.51
C MET A 68 8.46 15.85 3.71
N ASP A 69 8.71 15.28 4.90
CA ASP A 69 9.08 16.06 6.09
C ASP A 69 10.45 16.73 5.94
N GLU A 70 11.39 16.09 5.23
CA GLU A 70 12.70 16.66 4.92
C GLU A 70 12.64 17.73 3.81
N GLY A 71 11.80 17.52 2.77
CA GLY A 71 11.80 18.35 1.58
C GLY A 71 10.76 19.48 1.54
N ALA A 72 9.62 19.31 2.18
CA ALA A 72 8.51 20.26 2.20
C ALA A 72 7.73 20.20 3.53
N PRO A 73 8.35 20.52 4.67
CA PRO A 73 7.74 20.37 5.98
C PRO A 73 6.45 21.21 6.09
N GLY A 74 5.35 20.56 6.50
CA GLY A 74 4.05 21.21 6.73
C GLY A 74 3.31 21.71 5.48
N GLN A 75 3.84 21.52 4.28
CA GLN A 75 3.26 21.98 3.03
C GLN A 75 2.78 20.85 2.12
N TYR A 76 2.44 19.71 2.70
CA TYR A 76 1.97 18.54 1.97
C TYR A 76 0.84 17.83 2.69
N PHE A 77 0.12 17.03 1.93
CA PHE A 77 -0.83 16.05 2.44
C PHE A 77 -0.65 14.72 1.70
N LEU A 78 -0.27 13.69 2.44
CA LEU A 78 -0.11 12.32 1.95
C LEU A 78 -1.36 11.52 2.28
N MET A 79 -1.86 10.77 1.31
CA MET A 79 -2.99 9.87 1.47
C MET A 79 -2.69 8.48 0.89
N VAL A 80 -2.96 7.44 1.66
CA VAL A 80 -2.96 6.05 1.21
C VAL A 80 -4.37 5.68 0.76
N LYS A 81 -4.57 5.54 -0.56
CA LYS A 81 -5.91 5.33 -1.17
C LYS A 81 -6.36 3.87 -1.17
N VAL A 82 -5.55 2.93 -0.69
CA VAL A 82 -5.88 1.50 -0.65
C VAL A 82 -5.86 0.97 0.77
N HIS A 83 -6.82 0.09 1.09
CA HIS A 83 -6.93 -0.51 2.41
C HIS A 83 -6.73 -2.03 2.34
N PRO A 84 -5.93 -2.63 3.24
CA PRO A 84 -5.67 -4.06 3.27
C PRO A 84 -6.82 -4.83 3.96
N HIS A 85 -7.88 -5.11 3.21
CA HIS A 85 -9.02 -5.87 3.69
C HIS A 85 -8.84 -7.39 3.56
N HIS A 86 -8.11 -7.83 2.53
CA HIS A 86 -7.97 -9.24 2.21
C HIS A 86 -7.02 -9.93 3.19
N LEU A 87 -7.42 -11.10 3.70
CA LEU A 87 -6.63 -11.89 4.66
C LEU A 87 -5.78 -12.92 3.92
N LEU A 88 -4.49 -12.95 4.27
CA LEU A 88 -3.53 -13.92 3.77
C LEU A 88 -3.37 -15.05 4.78
N ARG A 89 -3.40 -16.29 4.29
CA ARG A 89 -3.27 -17.51 5.09
C ARG A 89 -2.17 -18.41 4.55
N GLU A 90 -1.53 -19.13 5.45
CA GLU A 90 -0.55 -20.18 5.13
C GLU A 90 -1.04 -21.52 5.63
N ASN A 91 -0.50 -22.60 5.05
CA ASN A 91 -0.79 -23.96 5.51
C ASN A 91 -0.37 -24.09 6.98
N LYS A 92 -1.27 -24.64 7.81
CA LYS A 92 -1.04 -24.81 9.24
C LYS A 92 0.20 -25.66 9.53
N SER A 93 0.44 -26.71 8.75
CA SER A 93 1.59 -27.58 8.92
C SER A 93 2.92 -26.89 8.62
N ALA A 94 2.98 -26.01 7.61
CA ALA A 94 4.17 -25.24 7.27
C ALA A 94 4.54 -24.20 8.34
N ALA A 95 3.56 -23.69 9.08
CA ALA A 95 3.78 -22.72 10.14
C ALA A 95 4.25 -23.34 11.47
N ALA A 96 4.09 -24.64 11.66
CA ALA A 96 4.22 -25.30 12.96
C ALA A 96 5.49 -26.17 13.12
N VAL A 97 6.12 -26.64 12.04
CA VAL A 97 7.18 -27.66 12.11
C VAL A 97 8.35 -27.36 11.18
N ALA A 98 9.56 -27.37 11.71
CA ALA A 98 10.78 -27.36 10.90
C ALA A 98 10.80 -28.59 9.98
N GLY A 99 10.98 -28.38 8.66
CA GLY A 99 10.96 -29.46 7.65
C GLY A 99 9.58 -29.76 7.06
N ALA A 100 8.56 -28.99 7.39
CA ALA A 100 7.21 -29.12 6.82
C ALA A 100 7.16 -28.92 5.28
N ASP A 101 8.15 -28.27 4.69
CA ASP A 101 8.29 -28.11 3.25
C ASP A 101 8.38 -29.44 2.49
N ARG A 102 8.83 -30.49 3.14
CA ARG A 102 8.89 -31.85 2.58
C ARG A 102 7.54 -32.59 2.60
N ILE A 103 6.65 -32.19 3.49
CA ILE A 103 5.41 -32.93 3.79
C ILE A 103 4.18 -32.23 3.22
N SER A 104 4.19 -30.89 3.17
CA SER A 104 3.03 -30.11 2.72
C SER A 104 3.42 -28.94 1.83
N THR A 105 2.95 -29.00 0.59
CA THR A 105 3.17 -28.00 -0.44
C THR A 105 1.91 -27.16 -0.64
N GLY A 106 1.89 -25.93 -0.11
CA GLY A 106 0.80 -24.99 -0.31
C GLY A 106 -0.52 -25.38 0.36
N MET A 107 -1.61 -24.80 -0.08
CA MET A 107 -2.96 -24.98 0.43
C MET A 107 -3.87 -25.55 -0.65
N THR A 108 -4.52 -26.67 -0.39
CA THR A 108 -5.56 -27.24 -1.26
C THR A 108 -6.90 -26.53 -1.08
N GLN A 109 -7.20 -26.11 0.14
CA GLN A 109 -8.42 -25.38 0.50
C GLN A 109 -8.07 -24.10 1.31
N SER A 110 -9.09 -23.39 1.75
CA SER A 110 -8.93 -22.13 2.48
C SER A 110 -8.52 -22.26 3.95
N PHE A 111 -8.34 -23.46 4.46
CA PHE A 111 -7.94 -23.69 5.86
C PHE A 111 -6.45 -23.39 6.04
N GLY A 112 -6.12 -22.53 7.02
CA GLY A 112 -4.75 -22.19 7.32
C GLY A 112 -4.62 -21.16 8.43
N VAL A 113 -3.37 -20.89 8.85
CA VAL A 113 -3.03 -19.85 9.81
C VAL A 113 -2.96 -18.50 9.09
N VAL A 114 -3.58 -17.48 9.69
CA VAL A 114 -3.53 -16.11 9.14
C VAL A 114 -2.16 -15.51 9.39
N VAL A 115 -1.51 -15.05 8.32
CA VAL A 115 -0.16 -14.46 8.37
C VAL A 115 -0.13 -12.95 8.12
N GLY A 116 -1.20 -12.36 7.63
CA GLY A 116 -1.28 -10.93 7.40
C GLY A 116 -2.47 -10.50 6.57
N ARG A 117 -2.42 -9.24 6.17
CA ARG A 117 -3.43 -8.59 5.34
C ARG A 117 -2.83 -8.12 4.02
N ALA A 118 -3.68 -7.98 3.00
CA ALA A 118 -3.30 -7.41 1.73
C ALA A 118 -4.41 -6.54 1.14
N ALA A 119 -4.03 -5.52 0.42
CA ALA A 119 -4.92 -4.72 -0.40
C ALA A 119 -5.02 -5.33 -1.81
N MET A 120 -6.24 -5.48 -2.31
CA MET A 120 -6.52 -5.92 -3.68
C MET A 120 -6.52 -4.70 -4.58
N VAL A 121 -5.47 -4.53 -5.35
CA VAL A 121 -5.29 -3.37 -6.24
C VAL A 121 -5.66 -3.76 -7.67
N LYS A 122 -6.45 -2.92 -8.31
CA LYS A 122 -6.86 -3.06 -9.72
C LYS A 122 -5.89 -2.28 -10.63
N PRO A 123 -5.81 -2.64 -11.93
CA PRO A 123 -5.08 -1.83 -12.90
C PRO A 123 -5.64 -0.40 -12.95
N GLY A 124 -4.77 0.60 -13.02
CA GLY A 124 -5.16 2.02 -13.01
C GLY A 124 -5.50 2.59 -11.64
N GLN A 125 -5.60 1.76 -10.60
CA GLN A 125 -5.93 2.23 -9.26
C GLN A 125 -4.76 2.97 -8.62
N GLN A 126 -5.01 4.16 -8.12
CA GLN A 126 -4.07 4.93 -7.32
C GLN A 126 -3.90 4.29 -5.94
N MET A 127 -2.65 4.07 -5.54
CA MET A 127 -2.29 3.52 -4.24
C MET A 127 -1.91 4.60 -3.23
N PHE A 128 -1.14 5.57 -3.67
CA PHE A 128 -0.68 6.70 -2.88
C PHE A 128 -0.94 7.99 -3.64
N SER A 129 -1.29 9.03 -2.91
CA SER A 129 -1.40 10.39 -3.44
C SER A 129 -0.73 11.36 -2.48
N VAL A 130 0.03 12.29 -3.02
CA VAL A 130 0.67 13.38 -2.28
C VAL A 130 0.24 14.70 -2.92
N ALA A 131 -0.44 15.53 -2.17
CA ALA A 131 -0.77 16.89 -2.56
C ALA A 131 0.26 17.86 -1.97
N CYS A 132 0.73 18.83 -2.76
CA CYS A 132 1.74 19.80 -2.38
C CYS A 132 1.32 21.21 -2.75
N ALA A 133 1.70 22.19 -1.91
CA ALA A 133 1.43 23.60 -2.18
C ALA A 133 2.46 24.21 -3.14
N THR A 134 3.70 23.74 -3.09
CA THR A 134 4.84 24.31 -3.83
C THR A 134 5.35 23.38 -4.92
N GLU A 135 5.90 23.95 -6.00
CA GLU A 135 6.52 23.17 -7.06
C GLU A 135 7.74 22.38 -6.60
N LYS A 136 8.54 22.95 -5.68
CA LYS A 136 9.66 22.21 -5.04
C LYS A 136 9.16 20.97 -4.30
N GLY A 137 8.07 21.11 -3.53
CA GLY A 137 7.43 19.99 -2.86
C GLY A 137 6.94 18.93 -3.84
N ALA A 138 6.39 19.33 -4.97
CA ALA A 138 5.96 18.44 -6.04
C ALA A 138 7.12 17.65 -6.67
N GLN A 139 8.29 18.28 -6.86
CA GLN A 139 9.50 17.60 -7.35
C GLN A 139 10.02 16.57 -6.33
N VAL A 140 10.05 16.93 -5.04
CA VAL A 140 10.40 16.00 -3.96
C VAL A 140 9.43 14.82 -3.89
N ALA A 141 8.12 15.09 -3.97
CA ALA A 141 7.09 14.06 -3.99
C ALA A 141 7.27 13.10 -5.19
N LYS A 142 7.55 13.63 -6.38
CA LYS A 142 7.82 12.82 -7.57
C LYS A 142 9.05 11.92 -7.38
N ALA A 143 10.14 12.45 -6.84
CA ALA A 143 11.34 11.67 -6.54
C ALA A 143 11.05 10.57 -5.50
N ALA A 144 10.32 10.89 -4.43
CA ALA A 144 9.91 9.94 -3.41
C ALA A 144 8.99 8.84 -3.98
N MET A 145 8.06 9.19 -4.88
CA MET A 145 7.22 8.21 -5.57
C MET A 145 8.02 7.25 -6.45
N ILE A 146 9.10 7.71 -7.07
CA ILE A 146 10.01 6.84 -7.83
C ILE A 146 10.75 5.87 -6.90
N MET A 147 11.20 6.33 -5.73
CA MET A 147 11.89 5.48 -4.75
C MET A 147 11.01 4.34 -4.23
N ILE A 148 9.72 4.60 -3.98
CA ILE A 148 8.82 3.57 -3.46
C ILE A 148 8.41 2.51 -4.50
N LYS A 149 8.63 2.73 -5.79
CA LYS A 149 8.37 1.72 -6.83
C LYS A 149 9.05 0.38 -6.53
N SER A 150 10.24 0.41 -5.96
CA SER A 150 10.98 -0.81 -5.58
C SER A 150 10.37 -1.59 -4.41
N LYS A 151 9.50 -0.95 -3.62
CA LYS A 151 8.83 -1.54 -2.45
C LYS A 151 7.49 -2.18 -2.78
N VAL A 152 6.95 -1.89 -3.96
CA VAL A 152 5.65 -2.39 -4.42
C VAL A 152 5.86 -3.55 -5.41
N PRO A 153 5.09 -4.65 -5.30
CA PRO A 153 5.31 -5.86 -6.10
C PRO A 153 4.69 -5.81 -7.51
N CYS A 154 4.55 -4.62 -8.10
CA CYS A 154 3.92 -4.43 -9.40
C CYS A 154 4.57 -3.31 -10.20
N LYS A 155 4.33 -3.30 -11.50
CA LYS A 155 4.64 -2.14 -12.33
C LYS A 155 3.72 -0.99 -11.96
N THR A 156 4.30 0.19 -11.78
CA THR A 156 3.58 1.37 -11.33
C THR A 156 3.94 2.58 -12.17
N ARG A 157 2.94 3.45 -12.36
CA ARG A 157 3.08 4.72 -13.05
C ARG A 157 2.89 5.88 -12.07
N VAL A 158 3.76 6.86 -12.12
CA VAL A 158 3.59 8.13 -11.42
C VAL A 158 2.75 9.05 -12.30
N VAL A 159 1.65 9.54 -11.77
CA VAL A 159 0.77 10.51 -12.41
C VAL A 159 0.96 11.85 -11.72
N PHE A 160 1.16 12.89 -12.50
CA PHE A 160 1.30 14.26 -12.03
C PHE A 160 0.11 15.06 -12.54
N GLU A 161 -0.62 15.66 -11.64
CA GLU A 161 -1.77 16.51 -11.93
C GLU A 161 -1.54 17.88 -11.30
N LYS A 162 -1.75 18.93 -12.09
CA LYS A 162 -1.78 20.31 -11.61
C LYS A 162 -3.25 20.67 -11.41
N THR A 163 -3.63 20.85 -10.16
CA THR A 163 -4.96 21.36 -9.82
C THR A 163 -4.93 22.88 -10.00
N GLN A 164 -5.80 23.40 -10.83
CA GLN A 164 -5.95 24.84 -11.04
C GLN A 164 -6.57 25.51 -9.83
#